data_17cc0bf314b1aa4958a6f766a062a579
#
_entry.id   17cc0bf314b1aa4958a6f766a062a579
#
_cell.length_a   1.000
_cell.length_b   1.000
_cell.length_c   1.000
_cell.angle_alpha   90.00
_cell.angle_beta   90.00
_cell.angle_gamma   90.00
#
_symmetry.space_group_name_H-M   'P 1'
#
loop_
_entity.id
_entity.type
_entity.pdbx_description
1 polymer ?
#
loop_
_entity_poly.entity_id
_entity_poly.type
_entity_poly.pdbx_seq_one_letter_code
_entity_poly.pdbx_strand_id
1 'polypeptide(L)'
;TQAALWVHHQYIATALMVGAFAHGAIFFVRDFDPVLNKDNVLDRMLQHKEAIISHLSWVSLFIGFHTLGIYVHNDVVMAFGHPERQILIEPIFAQWIQAASGKMMYGLSFLLSDPNSAASLAAENMPGNHYWMSAINDQSNSLFLPIGPADLLVHHAIALGLHTTTLILVKGALDARGSKLIPDKKDLGYSFPCDGPVSYTHLRAHETWSY
;
A
#
# COMPACT_ATOMS: atom_id res chain seq x y z
N THR A 1 9.97 -21.50 -7.37
CA THR A 1 8.52 -21.38 -7.65
C THR A 1 7.87 -20.32 -6.78
N GLN A 2 8.08 -20.32 -5.47
CA GLN A 2 7.53 -19.29 -4.56
C GLN A 2 8.07 -17.89 -4.88
N ALA A 3 9.37 -17.76 -5.10
CA ALA A 3 9.99 -16.49 -5.47
C ALA A 3 9.45 -15.97 -6.81
N ALA A 4 9.28 -16.84 -7.80
CA ALA A 4 8.72 -16.49 -9.09
C ALA A 4 7.25 -16.03 -8.97
N LEU A 5 6.43 -16.70 -8.17
CA LEU A 5 5.05 -16.31 -7.89
C LEU A 5 4.98 -14.96 -7.19
N TRP A 6 5.82 -14.73 -6.19
CA TRP A 6 5.89 -13.45 -5.48
C TRP A 6 6.23 -12.30 -6.42
N VAL A 7 7.30 -12.44 -7.19
CA VAL A 7 7.76 -11.40 -8.12
C VAL A 7 6.70 -11.12 -9.18
N HIS A 8 6.10 -12.15 -9.76
CA HIS A 8 5.02 -12.02 -10.73
C HIS A 8 3.84 -11.23 -10.16
N HIS A 9 3.35 -11.62 -8.97
CA HIS A 9 2.20 -10.96 -8.36
C HIS A 9 2.50 -9.52 -7.95
N GLN A 10 3.73 -9.21 -7.53
CA GLN A 10 4.15 -7.82 -7.27
C GLN A 10 4.11 -6.96 -8.53
N TYR A 11 4.60 -7.47 -9.66
CA TYR A 11 4.56 -6.74 -10.93
C TYR A 11 3.14 -6.51 -11.43
N ILE A 12 2.29 -7.54 -11.43
CA ILE A 12 0.90 -7.35 -11.88
C ILE A 12 0.09 -6.46 -10.92
N ALA A 13 0.33 -6.55 -9.62
CA ALA A 13 -0.31 -5.68 -8.64
C ALA A 13 0.04 -4.20 -8.89
N THR A 14 1.32 -3.90 -9.12
CA THR A 14 1.79 -2.55 -9.44
C THR A 14 1.15 -2.03 -10.72
N ALA A 15 1.14 -2.83 -11.78
CA ALA A 15 0.53 -2.44 -13.06
C ALA A 15 -0.97 -2.18 -12.91
N LEU A 16 -1.69 -3.03 -12.19
CA LEU A 16 -3.12 -2.87 -11.93
C LEU A 16 -3.42 -1.63 -11.09
N MET A 17 -2.62 -1.34 -10.06
CA MET A 17 -2.82 -0.13 -9.24
C MET A 17 -2.58 1.15 -10.03
N VAL A 18 -1.53 1.21 -10.83
CA VAL A 18 -1.26 2.35 -11.72
C VAL A 18 -2.39 2.49 -12.74
N GLY A 19 -2.84 1.39 -13.33
CA GLY A 19 -3.96 1.37 -14.27
C GLY A 19 -5.27 1.85 -13.63
N ALA A 20 -5.55 1.48 -12.40
CA ALA A 20 -6.74 1.92 -11.67
C ALA A 20 -6.79 3.45 -11.51
N PHE A 21 -5.69 4.07 -11.12
CA PHE A 21 -5.63 5.53 -10.98
C PHE A 21 -5.59 6.25 -12.32
N ALA A 22 -4.96 5.68 -13.34
CA ALA A 22 -5.04 6.19 -14.70
C ALA A 22 -6.48 6.23 -15.21
N HIS A 23 -7.24 5.14 -14.99
CA HIS A 23 -8.66 5.09 -15.34
C HIS A 23 -9.50 6.03 -14.48
N GLY A 24 -9.14 6.25 -13.22
CA GLY A 24 -9.76 7.27 -12.38
C GLY A 24 -9.60 8.68 -12.95
N ALA A 25 -8.41 9.03 -13.43
CA ALA A 25 -8.15 10.30 -14.09
C ALA A 25 -8.96 10.45 -15.39
N ILE A 26 -9.00 9.40 -16.20
CA ILE A 26 -9.80 9.36 -17.42
C ILE A 26 -11.28 9.57 -17.14
N PHE A 27 -11.80 8.88 -16.12
CA PHE A 27 -13.18 9.00 -15.68
C PHE A 27 -13.52 10.44 -15.29
N PHE A 28 -12.70 11.08 -14.49
CA PHE A 28 -12.94 12.46 -14.06
C PHE A 28 -12.94 13.47 -15.20
N VAL A 29 -12.20 13.21 -16.25
CA VAL A 29 -12.16 14.09 -17.42
C VAL A 29 -13.30 13.79 -18.38
N ARG A 30 -13.55 12.51 -18.70
CA ARG A 30 -14.48 12.09 -19.76
C ARG A 30 -15.89 11.83 -19.29
N ASP A 31 -16.06 11.22 -18.14
CA ASP A 31 -17.33 10.61 -17.73
C ASP A 31 -17.95 11.21 -16.47
N PHE A 32 -17.19 11.99 -15.71
CA PHE A 32 -17.69 12.62 -14.49
C PHE A 32 -18.64 13.78 -14.81
N ASP A 33 -19.89 13.66 -14.35
CA ASP A 33 -20.90 14.72 -14.45
C ASP A 33 -21.15 15.33 -13.06
N PRO A 34 -20.83 16.62 -12.84
CA PRO A 34 -21.02 17.29 -11.56
C PRO A 34 -22.46 17.34 -11.08
N VAL A 35 -23.42 17.31 -12.02
CA VAL A 35 -24.86 17.35 -11.68
C VAL A 35 -25.32 16.00 -11.13
N LEU A 36 -25.00 14.93 -11.87
CA LEU A 36 -25.36 13.56 -11.46
C LEU A 36 -24.62 13.12 -10.20
N ASN A 37 -23.41 13.62 -9.99
CA ASN A 37 -22.56 13.25 -8.85
C ASN A 37 -22.57 14.30 -7.72
N LYS A 38 -23.57 15.20 -7.71
CA LYS A 38 -23.64 16.23 -6.68
C LYS A 38 -23.73 15.62 -5.29
N ASP A 39 -22.85 16.08 -4.39
CA ASP A 39 -22.77 15.70 -2.98
C ASP A 39 -22.56 14.18 -2.71
N ASN A 40 -22.20 13.42 -3.72
CA ASN A 40 -21.81 12.02 -3.53
C ASN A 40 -20.32 11.90 -3.11
N VAL A 41 -19.85 10.67 -2.93
CA VAL A 41 -18.47 10.39 -2.48
C VAL A 41 -17.43 10.99 -3.43
N LEU A 42 -17.64 10.92 -4.73
CA LEU A 42 -16.71 11.44 -5.74
C LEU A 42 -16.61 12.97 -5.68
N ASP A 43 -17.76 13.63 -5.60
CA ASP A 43 -17.81 15.10 -5.46
C ASP A 43 -17.12 15.56 -4.17
N ARG A 44 -17.37 14.87 -3.06
CA ARG A 44 -16.74 15.17 -1.77
C ARG A 44 -15.23 14.98 -1.78
N MET A 45 -14.73 13.97 -2.48
CA MET A 45 -13.29 13.78 -2.70
C MET A 45 -12.68 14.95 -3.48
N LEU A 46 -13.35 15.41 -4.53
CA LEU A 46 -12.89 16.58 -5.30
C LEU A 46 -12.95 17.89 -4.47
N GLN A 47 -13.95 18.03 -3.57
CA GLN A 47 -14.10 19.22 -2.73
C GLN A 47 -12.96 19.39 -1.72
N HIS A 48 -12.31 18.32 -1.27
CA HIS A 48 -11.20 18.40 -0.31
C HIS A 48 -9.88 17.85 -0.87
N LYS A 49 -9.73 17.85 -2.19
CA LYS A 49 -8.53 17.30 -2.86
C LYS A 49 -7.23 17.97 -2.40
N GLU A 50 -7.23 19.26 -2.13
CA GLU A 50 -6.06 19.97 -1.63
C GLU A 50 -5.61 19.44 -0.26
N ALA A 51 -6.57 19.12 0.62
CA ALA A 51 -6.27 18.51 1.91
C ALA A 51 -5.67 17.11 1.76
N ILE A 52 -6.22 16.30 0.87
CA ILE A 52 -5.70 14.95 0.59
C ILE A 52 -4.26 15.04 0.08
N ILE A 53 -4.01 15.86 -0.92
CA ILE A 53 -2.69 16.01 -1.55
C ILE A 53 -1.68 16.60 -0.56
N SER A 54 -2.06 17.62 0.20
CA SER A 54 -1.15 18.23 1.16
C SER A 54 -0.76 17.28 2.30
N HIS A 55 -1.69 16.48 2.79
CA HIS A 55 -1.40 15.48 3.82
C HIS A 55 -0.53 14.34 3.29
N LEU A 56 -0.77 13.86 2.08
CA LEU A 56 0.11 12.88 1.44
C LEU A 56 1.52 13.45 1.21
N SER A 57 1.63 14.72 0.85
CA SER A 57 2.93 15.38 0.69
C SER A 57 3.67 15.47 2.00
N TRP A 58 2.98 15.89 3.07
CA TRP A 58 3.58 15.97 4.40
C TRP A 58 4.03 14.60 4.91
N VAL A 59 3.19 13.58 4.83
CA VAL A 59 3.54 12.25 5.35
C VAL A 59 4.69 11.62 4.57
N SER A 60 4.75 11.83 3.25
CA SER A 60 5.85 11.34 2.43
C SER A 60 7.17 11.99 2.83
N LEU A 61 7.19 13.30 3.06
CA LEU A 61 8.37 14.01 3.54
C LEU A 61 8.75 13.56 4.95
N PHE A 62 7.78 13.43 5.85
CA PHE A 62 8.03 13.00 7.22
C PHE A 62 8.66 11.60 7.28
N ILE A 63 8.03 10.63 6.63
CA ILE A 63 8.54 9.24 6.61
C ILE A 63 9.91 9.20 5.93
N GLY A 64 10.08 9.92 4.83
CA GLY A 64 11.33 9.94 4.08
C GLY A 64 12.50 10.45 4.91
N PHE A 65 12.38 11.62 5.51
CA PHE A 65 13.45 12.21 6.33
C PHE A 65 13.74 11.39 7.58
N HIS A 66 12.71 10.90 8.26
CA HIS A 66 12.92 10.15 9.51
C HIS A 66 13.50 8.75 9.24
N THR A 67 13.03 8.04 8.23
CA THR A 67 13.58 6.73 7.87
C THR A 67 15.04 6.87 7.38
N LEU A 68 15.29 7.79 6.47
CA LEU A 68 16.65 8.05 5.98
C LEU A 68 17.57 8.50 7.12
N GLY A 69 17.10 9.40 7.97
CA GLY A 69 17.88 9.91 9.09
C GLY A 69 18.30 8.81 10.06
N ILE A 70 17.40 7.87 10.36
CA ILE A 70 17.71 6.73 11.24
C ILE A 70 18.72 5.79 10.57
N TYR A 71 18.55 5.48 9.28
CA TYR A 71 19.54 4.66 8.54
C TYR A 71 20.92 5.32 8.53
N VAL A 72 21.00 6.60 8.21
CA VAL A 72 22.26 7.34 8.16
C VAL A 72 22.88 7.44 9.57
N HIS A 73 22.08 7.71 10.61
CA HIS A 73 22.55 7.69 11.99
C HIS A 73 23.20 6.35 12.35
N ASN A 74 22.52 5.26 12.04
CA ASN A 74 23.00 3.91 12.34
C ASN A 74 24.29 3.59 11.54
N ASP A 75 24.34 3.96 10.27
CA ASP A 75 25.53 3.78 9.45
C ASP A 75 26.74 4.52 10.02
N VAL A 76 26.55 5.77 10.43
CA VAL A 76 27.62 6.61 10.99
C VAL A 76 28.13 6.04 12.31
N VAL A 77 27.25 5.73 13.25
CA VAL A 77 27.68 5.22 14.57
C VAL A 77 28.33 3.85 14.45
N MET A 78 27.89 3.02 13.53
CA MET A 78 28.54 1.74 13.22
C MET A 78 29.92 1.93 12.61
N ALA A 79 30.07 2.86 11.68
CA ALA A 79 31.35 3.18 11.06
C ALA A 79 32.37 3.70 12.08
N PHE A 80 31.92 4.40 13.11
CA PHE A 80 32.80 4.89 14.21
C PHE A 80 32.98 3.87 15.35
N GLY A 81 32.46 2.66 15.20
CA GLY A 81 32.63 1.61 16.20
C GLY A 81 31.76 1.75 17.45
N HIS A 82 30.60 2.37 17.32
CA HIS A 82 29.66 2.61 18.41
C HIS A 82 28.29 1.96 18.17
N PRO A 83 28.20 0.62 18.05
CA PRO A 83 26.92 -0.07 17.80
C PRO A 83 25.87 0.17 18.90
N GLU A 84 26.31 0.48 20.12
CA GLU A 84 25.42 0.79 21.26
C GLU A 84 24.65 2.10 21.10
N ARG A 85 25.03 2.94 20.14
CA ARG A 85 24.37 4.20 19.84
C ARG A 85 23.35 4.10 18.71
N GLN A 86 23.15 2.93 18.14
CA GLN A 86 22.15 2.75 17.10
C GLN A 86 20.74 3.08 17.62
N ILE A 87 19.93 3.64 16.74
CA ILE A 87 18.49 3.78 16.97
C ILE A 87 17.82 2.47 16.50
N LEU A 88 17.39 1.65 17.47
CA LEU A 88 16.80 0.34 17.25
C LEU A 88 15.40 0.31 17.84
N ILE A 89 14.41 0.64 17.00
CA ILE A 89 13.01 0.69 17.38
C ILE A 89 12.38 -0.67 17.09
N GLU A 90 11.85 -1.31 18.15
CA GLU A 90 11.12 -2.57 18.00
C GLU A 90 9.80 -2.37 17.27
N PRO A 91 9.45 -3.21 16.30
CA PRO A 91 8.17 -3.16 15.61
C PRO A 91 7.06 -3.77 16.47
N ILE A 92 6.77 -3.18 17.62
CA ILE A 92 5.90 -3.77 18.66
C ILE A 92 4.47 -4.01 18.17
N PHE A 93 3.95 -3.19 17.29
CA PHE A 93 2.60 -3.38 16.76
C PHE A 93 2.52 -4.60 15.83
N ALA A 94 3.51 -4.80 14.99
CA ALA A 94 3.58 -5.99 14.13
C ALA A 94 3.86 -7.26 14.94
N GLN A 95 4.72 -7.18 15.95
CA GLN A 95 4.98 -8.28 16.89
C GLN A 95 3.70 -8.65 17.65
N TRP A 96 2.92 -7.65 18.05
CA TRP A 96 1.63 -7.86 18.70
C TRP A 96 0.64 -8.59 17.76
N ILE A 97 0.57 -8.22 16.50
CA ILE A 97 -0.28 -8.88 15.51
C ILE A 97 0.15 -10.33 15.30
N GLN A 98 1.45 -10.59 15.20
CA GLN A 98 1.98 -11.96 15.11
C GLN A 98 1.64 -12.79 16.38
N ALA A 99 1.78 -12.19 17.55
CA ALA A 99 1.43 -12.82 18.81
C ALA A 99 -0.08 -13.08 18.94
N ALA A 100 -0.91 -12.14 18.48
CA ALA A 100 -2.36 -12.35 18.40
C ALA A 100 -2.73 -13.51 17.46
N SER A 101 -1.89 -13.77 16.46
CA SER A 101 -2.04 -14.89 15.52
C SER A 101 -1.48 -16.22 16.05
N GLY A 102 -0.86 -16.23 17.24
CA GLY A 102 -0.37 -17.44 17.90
C GLY A 102 1.14 -17.56 18.04
N LYS A 103 1.95 -16.57 17.59
CA LYS A 103 3.39 -16.61 17.74
C LYS A 103 3.81 -16.40 19.19
N MET A 104 4.57 -17.35 19.75
CA MET A 104 4.89 -17.38 21.20
C MET A 104 6.17 -16.64 21.57
N MET A 105 7.05 -16.39 20.62
CA MET A 105 8.41 -15.92 20.91
C MET A 105 8.49 -14.52 21.53
N TYR A 106 7.43 -13.70 21.39
CA TYR A 106 7.42 -12.34 21.93
C TYR A 106 6.97 -12.23 23.37
N GLY A 107 6.48 -13.33 23.96
CA GLY A 107 6.10 -13.37 25.37
C GLY A 107 4.86 -12.55 25.75
N LEU A 108 3.93 -12.33 24.81
CA LEU A 108 2.72 -11.56 25.03
C LEU A 108 1.62 -12.47 25.63
N SER A 109 1.55 -12.54 26.95
CA SER A 109 0.82 -13.54 27.72
C SER A 109 -0.72 -13.42 27.70
N PHE A 110 -1.27 -12.36 27.14
CA PHE A 110 -2.74 -12.15 27.08
C PHE A 110 -3.36 -12.48 25.71
N LEU A 111 -2.58 -13.02 24.79
CA LEU A 111 -2.98 -13.34 23.41
C LEU A 111 -2.88 -14.85 23.15
N LEU A 112 -3.10 -15.25 21.88
CA LEU A 112 -2.91 -16.64 21.43
C LEU A 112 -1.48 -17.16 21.67
N SER A 113 -0.51 -16.26 21.84
CA SER A 113 0.87 -16.60 22.19
C SER A 113 1.05 -17.16 23.61
N ASP A 114 0.07 -16.96 24.50
CA ASP A 114 0.08 -17.59 25.81
C ASP A 114 -0.73 -18.90 25.78
N PRO A 115 -0.09 -20.06 25.97
CA PRO A 115 -0.79 -21.34 25.96
C PRO A 115 -1.90 -21.47 27.01
N ASN A 116 -1.83 -20.69 28.10
CA ASN A 116 -2.79 -20.71 29.20
C ASN A 116 -3.86 -19.64 29.12
N SER A 117 -3.82 -18.78 28.09
CA SER A 117 -4.85 -17.75 27.87
C SER A 117 -6.18 -18.38 27.45
N ALA A 118 -7.28 -17.71 27.76
CA ALA A 118 -8.60 -18.16 27.33
C ALA A 118 -8.70 -18.17 25.77
N ALA A 119 -8.05 -17.22 25.11
CA ALA A 119 -8.00 -17.17 23.65
C ALA A 119 -7.25 -18.37 23.06
N SER A 120 -6.11 -18.74 23.63
CA SER A 120 -5.32 -19.91 23.21
C SER A 120 -6.07 -21.22 23.44
N LEU A 121 -6.65 -21.39 24.62
CA LEU A 121 -7.44 -22.59 24.94
C LEU A 121 -8.67 -22.73 24.05
N ALA A 122 -9.36 -21.64 23.77
CA ALA A 122 -10.49 -21.64 22.83
C ALA A 122 -10.03 -22.00 21.41
N ALA A 123 -8.92 -21.45 20.96
CA ALA A 123 -8.36 -21.71 19.63
C ALA A 123 -7.87 -23.15 19.49
N GLU A 124 -7.26 -23.73 20.52
CA GLU A 124 -6.77 -25.11 20.53
C GLU A 124 -7.87 -26.14 20.31
N ASN A 125 -9.09 -25.83 20.73
CA ASN A 125 -10.25 -26.69 20.54
C ASN A 125 -10.92 -26.54 19.16
N MET A 126 -10.45 -25.63 18.31
CA MET A 126 -10.97 -25.44 16.95
C MET A 126 -10.39 -26.48 15.99
N PRO A 127 -11.19 -27.10 15.11
CA PRO A 127 -10.68 -28.05 14.12
C PRO A 127 -9.61 -27.42 13.23
N GLY A 128 -8.46 -28.09 13.10
CA GLY A 128 -7.34 -27.64 12.27
C GLY A 128 -6.43 -26.60 12.91
N ASN A 129 -6.76 -26.05 14.06
CA ASN A 129 -5.99 -24.98 14.68
C ASN A 129 -4.57 -25.43 15.12
N HIS A 130 -4.40 -26.70 15.52
CA HIS A 130 -3.10 -27.24 15.89
C HIS A 130 -2.08 -27.21 14.72
N TYR A 131 -2.53 -27.30 13.47
CA TYR A 131 -1.66 -27.13 12.31
C TYR A 131 -1.16 -25.69 12.19
N TRP A 132 -2.06 -24.72 12.38
CA TRP A 132 -1.70 -23.32 12.37
C TRP A 132 -0.70 -22.97 13.47
N MET A 133 -0.99 -23.36 14.72
CA MET A 133 -0.15 -23.08 15.88
C MET A 133 1.23 -23.72 15.75
N SER A 134 1.32 -24.93 15.21
CA SER A 134 2.58 -25.59 14.92
C SER A 134 3.35 -24.87 13.81
N ALA A 135 2.68 -24.48 12.74
CA ALA A 135 3.31 -23.81 11.59
C ALA A 135 3.84 -22.42 11.94
N ILE A 136 3.05 -21.61 12.65
CA ILE A 136 3.43 -20.22 13.00
C ILE A 136 4.62 -20.17 13.98
N ASN A 137 4.79 -21.20 14.81
CA ASN A 137 5.89 -21.30 15.75
C ASN A 137 7.07 -22.13 15.24
N ASP A 138 6.96 -22.70 14.03
CA ASP A 138 8.03 -23.45 13.41
C ASP A 138 8.95 -22.50 12.65
N GLN A 139 10.23 -22.45 13.06
CA GLN A 139 11.24 -21.57 12.44
C GLN A 139 11.77 -22.10 11.11
N SER A 140 11.37 -23.29 10.69
CA SER A 140 11.83 -23.89 9.43
C SER A 140 11.04 -23.43 8.20
N ASN A 141 9.95 -22.71 8.37
CA ASN A 141 9.12 -22.15 7.29
C ASN A 141 9.15 -20.61 7.29
N SER A 142 8.54 -20.00 6.27
CA SER A 142 8.49 -18.54 6.09
C SER A 142 7.21 -17.89 6.63
N LEU A 143 6.37 -18.64 7.32
CA LEU A 143 5.11 -18.14 7.87
C LEU A 143 5.40 -17.25 9.08
N PHE A 144 5.05 -15.98 8.99
CA PHE A 144 5.28 -14.98 10.05
C PHE A 144 6.68 -15.08 10.68
N LEU A 145 7.70 -14.85 9.86
CA LEU A 145 9.09 -14.81 10.33
C LEU A 145 9.25 -13.81 11.50
N PRO A 146 10.16 -14.12 12.45
CA PRO A 146 10.49 -13.17 13.51
C PRO A 146 10.92 -11.82 12.95
N ILE A 147 10.41 -10.75 13.54
CA ILE A 147 10.71 -9.38 13.10
C ILE A 147 11.36 -8.59 14.24
N GLY A 148 12.26 -7.69 13.86
CA GLY A 148 13.01 -6.83 14.76
C GLY A 148 13.19 -5.42 14.21
N PRO A 149 14.12 -4.61 14.81
CA PRO A 149 14.32 -3.20 14.43
C PRO A 149 14.66 -2.96 12.96
N ALA A 150 15.43 -3.86 12.34
CA ALA A 150 15.73 -3.76 10.90
C ALA A 150 14.47 -3.88 10.05
N ASP A 151 13.52 -4.70 10.47
CA ASP A 151 12.24 -4.87 9.80
C ASP A 151 11.36 -3.63 9.95
N LEU A 152 11.40 -2.95 11.09
CA LEU A 152 10.70 -1.68 11.25
C LEU A 152 11.20 -0.64 10.25
N LEU A 153 12.50 -0.49 10.11
CA LEU A 153 13.08 0.47 9.19
C LEU A 153 12.75 0.16 7.73
N VAL A 154 12.87 -1.09 7.31
CA VAL A 154 12.58 -1.47 5.92
C VAL A 154 11.07 -1.36 5.61
N HIS A 155 10.20 -1.65 6.57
CA HIS A 155 8.76 -1.45 6.39
C HIS A 155 8.41 0.05 6.25
N HIS A 156 9.11 0.94 6.96
CA HIS A 156 8.92 2.38 6.79
C HIS A 156 9.50 2.89 5.46
N ALA A 157 10.57 2.29 4.93
CA ALA A 157 11.02 2.54 3.56
C ALA A 157 9.97 2.11 2.53
N ILE A 158 9.32 0.97 2.74
CA ILE A 158 8.19 0.51 1.91
C ILE A 158 7.00 1.47 2.04
N ALA A 159 6.65 1.88 3.26
CA ALA A 159 5.58 2.85 3.50
C ALA A 159 5.83 4.19 2.81
N LEU A 160 7.07 4.67 2.81
CA LEU A 160 7.47 5.85 2.05
C LEU A 160 7.17 5.69 0.56
N GLY A 161 7.59 4.58 -0.03
CA GLY A 161 7.35 4.30 -1.44
C GLY A 161 5.87 4.27 -1.78
N LEU A 162 5.06 3.61 -0.95
CA LEU A 162 3.61 3.52 -1.13
C LEU A 162 2.94 4.89 -1.01
N HIS A 163 3.29 5.69 -0.01
CA HIS A 163 2.72 7.04 0.17
C HIS A 163 3.11 7.99 -0.96
N THR A 164 4.37 7.98 -1.38
CA THR A 164 4.86 8.83 -2.48
C THR A 164 4.21 8.45 -3.80
N THR A 165 4.11 7.16 -4.10
CA THR A 165 3.43 6.67 -5.31
C THR A 165 1.94 7.03 -5.28
N THR A 166 1.28 6.84 -4.15
CA THR A 166 -0.11 7.23 -3.94
C THR A 166 -0.31 8.74 -4.12
N LEU A 167 0.60 9.56 -3.60
CA LEU A 167 0.57 11.01 -3.81
C LEU A 167 0.55 11.38 -5.29
N ILE A 168 1.45 10.78 -6.08
CA ILE A 168 1.57 11.07 -7.51
C ILE A 168 0.29 10.66 -8.26
N LEU A 169 -0.20 9.45 -7.98
CA LEU A 169 -1.37 8.89 -8.67
C LEU A 169 -2.67 9.61 -8.27
N VAL A 170 -2.87 9.86 -6.99
CA VAL A 170 -4.05 10.56 -6.46
C VAL A 170 -4.07 12.02 -6.92
N LYS A 171 -2.92 12.70 -6.85
CA LYS A 171 -2.79 14.07 -7.38
C LYS A 171 -3.17 14.11 -8.87
N GLY A 172 -2.67 13.17 -9.65
CA GLY A 172 -2.98 13.06 -11.07
C GLY A 172 -4.47 12.85 -11.35
N ALA A 173 -5.15 12.05 -10.53
CA ALA A 173 -6.58 11.80 -10.67
C ALA A 173 -7.45 12.97 -10.19
N LEU A 174 -7.17 13.51 -9.00
CA LEU A 174 -7.98 14.59 -8.40
C LEU A 174 -7.79 15.94 -9.10
N ASP A 175 -6.63 16.19 -9.70
CA ASP A 175 -6.35 17.40 -10.49
C ASP A 175 -6.54 17.19 -12.01
N ALA A 176 -7.07 16.04 -12.42
CA ALA A 176 -7.30 15.74 -13.83
C ALA A 176 -8.27 16.72 -14.49
N ARG A 177 -9.28 17.20 -13.77
CA ARG A 177 -10.25 18.19 -14.23
C ARG A 177 -9.70 19.61 -14.23
N GLY A 178 -8.76 19.91 -13.37
CA GLY A 178 -8.13 21.21 -13.22
C GLY A 178 -7.41 21.36 -11.89
N SER A 179 -6.50 22.31 -11.86
CA SER A 179 -5.74 22.74 -10.69
C SER A 179 -5.63 24.26 -10.68
N LYS A 180 -4.95 24.83 -9.67
CA LYS A 180 -4.72 26.29 -9.66
C LYS A 180 -3.94 26.78 -10.88
N LEU A 181 -3.01 25.99 -11.39
CA LEU A 181 -2.18 26.34 -12.53
C LEU A 181 -2.97 26.31 -13.84
N ILE A 182 -3.78 25.28 -14.06
CA ILE A 182 -4.63 25.09 -15.23
C ILE A 182 -6.05 24.72 -14.76
N PRO A 183 -6.92 25.70 -14.47
CA PRO A 183 -8.24 25.44 -13.89
C PRO A 183 -9.22 24.72 -14.83
N ASP A 184 -9.04 24.88 -16.13
CA ASP A 184 -9.90 24.35 -17.20
C ASP A 184 -9.32 23.14 -17.91
N LYS A 185 -8.49 22.37 -17.26
CA LYS A 185 -7.80 21.20 -17.83
C LYS A 185 -8.77 20.18 -18.42
N LYS A 186 -9.96 20.03 -17.84
CA LYS A 186 -11.04 19.18 -18.34
C LYS A 186 -11.49 19.53 -19.76
N ASP A 187 -11.41 20.82 -20.16
CA ASP A 187 -11.84 21.30 -21.48
C ASP A 187 -10.85 20.92 -22.58
N LEU A 188 -9.62 20.56 -22.22
CA LEU A 188 -8.62 20.01 -23.13
C LEU A 188 -8.85 18.53 -23.47
N GLY A 189 -9.72 17.86 -22.70
CA GLY A 189 -9.99 16.44 -22.82
C GLY A 189 -8.85 15.55 -22.32
N TYR A 190 -9.10 14.26 -22.33
CA TYR A 190 -8.10 13.23 -22.05
C TYR A 190 -7.91 12.43 -23.34
N SER A 191 -6.74 12.60 -23.99
CA SER A 191 -6.46 12.02 -25.30
C SER A 191 -5.39 10.93 -25.19
N PHE A 192 -5.67 9.80 -25.82
CA PHE A 192 -4.69 8.73 -26.04
C PHE A 192 -4.31 8.64 -27.52
N PRO A 193 -3.11 8.11 -27.84
CA PRO A 193 -2.71 7.86 -29.23
C PRO A 193 -3.65 6.86 -29.94
N CYS A 194 -4.23 5.92 -29.18
CA CYS A 194 -5.25 4.98 -29.64
C CYS A 194 -6.03 4.42 -28.45
N ASP A 195 -7.22 3.89 -28.70
CA ASP A 195 -8.09 3.30 -27.66
C ASP A 195 -7.65 1.88 -27.23
N GLY A 196 -6.51 1.40 -27.72
CA GLY A 196 -5.99 0.07 -27.47
C GLY A 196 -6.52 -0.99 -28.45
N PRO A 197 -5.88 -2.18 -28.46
CA PRO A 197 -6.17 -3.20 -29.48
C PRO A 197 -7.60 -3.76 -29.43
N VAL A 198 -8.20 -3.86 -28.26
CA VAL A 198 -9.56 -4.39 -28.08
C VAL A 198 -10.61 -3.38 -28.55
N SER A 199 -10.47 -2.13 -28.18
CA SER A 199 -11.38 -1.07 -28.58
C SER A 199 -11.33 -0.81 -30.08
N TYR A 200 -10.14 -0.84 -30.66
CA TYR A 200 -9.95 -0.65 -32.10
C TYR A 200 -10.59 -1.77 -32.93
N THR A 201 -10.45 -3.00 -32.51
CA THR A 201 -11.07 -4.16 -33.20
C THR A 201 -12.60 -4.12 -33.07
N HIS A 202 -13.13 -3.67 -31.95
CA HIS A 202 -14.57 -3.55 -31.73
C HIS A 202 -15.20 -2.46 -32.57
N LEU A 203 -14.58 -1.29 -32.66
CA LEU A 203 -15.00 -0.20 -33.54
C LEU A 203 -15.00 -0.59 -35.02
N ARG A 204 -13.96 -1.29 -35.50
CA ARG A 204 -13.89 -1.81 -36.85
C ARG A 204 -14.98 -2.84 -37.17
N ALA A 205 -15.35 -3.66 -36.22
CA ALA A 205 -16.43 -4.62 -36.38
C ALA A 205 -17.78 -3.91 -36.56
N HIS A 206 -18.01 -2.79 -35.89
CA HIS A 206 -19.21 -1.98 -36.06
C HIS A 206 -19.27 -1.23 -37.39
N GLU A 207 -18.13 -0.74 -37.85
CA GLU A 207 -18.05 -0.05 -39.15
C GLU A 207 -18.28 -0.97 -40.35
N THR A 208 -17.96 -2.25 -40.24
CA THR A 208 -18.16 -3.23 -41.32
C THR A 208 -19.60 -3.78 -41.40
N TRP A 209 -20.48 -3.48 -40.45
CA TRP A 209 -21.87 -3.96 -40.43
C TRP A 209 -22.88 -2.89 -40.87
N SER A 210 -22.44 -1.73 -41.26
CA SER A 210 -23.28 -0.61 -41.72
C SER A 210 -23.40 -0.47 -43.24
N TYR A 211 -23.16 -1.57 -43.98
CA TYR A 211 -23.42 -1.65 -45.43
C TYR A 211 -24.40 -2.76 -45.76
#